data_90e9fad1cdf572f654da7bcf4597abde
#
_entry.id   90e9fad1cdf572f654da7bcf4597abde
#
_cell.length_a   1.000
_cell.length_b   1.000
_cell.length_c   1.000
_cell.angle_alpha   90.00
_cell.angle_beta   90.00
_cell.angle_gamma   90.00
#
_symmetry.space_group_name_H-M   'P 1'
#
loop_
_entity.id
_entity.type
_entity.pdbx_description
1 polymer ?
#
loop_
_entity_poly.entity_id
_entity_poly.type
_entity_poly.pdbx_seq_one_letter_code
_entity_poly.pdbx_strand_id
1 'polypeptide(L)'
;MKTIKIDPLTRTNSDGKPYQRTPQVESQIVEALALDESELAERLDIRDFRTEGYFREECLVYLIRRCHQENRKDQVNKLTEKLIQRCARHINDRVSFSLDPIYVDDCFREVIAAAFGQILDLDSNQGDFAQVRFWLWLDRIASNVMGRYWKQQREDWATDSIDCDEDEDEGRSRALRQKLEEVVSQSTSPDWNSVTAETLRLLSPNERQAFLLRHYAEWEIENQNPEIMTISRYFNRSSRTIRYWLTSAENKLQNWNGGQR
;
A
#
# COMPACT_ATOMS: atom_id res chain seq x y z
N MET A 1 -13.74 19.54 31.61
CA MET A 1 -13.06 18.68 30.60
C MET A 1 -12.64 19.56 29.45
N LYS A 2 -11.35 19.61 29.08
CA LYS A 2 -10.91 20.31 27.86
C LYS A 2 -11.42 19.50 26.66
N THR A 3 -12.23 20.10 25.81
CA THR A 3 -12.62 19.48 24.55
C THR A 3 -11.39 19.37 23.66
N ILE A 4 -10.91 18.15 23.44
CA ILE A 4 -9.78 17.89 22.57
C ILE A 4 -10.27 18.09 21.13
N LYS A 5 -9.72 19.08 20.45
CA LYS A 5 -10.08 19.36 19.05
C LYS A 5 -9.13 18.60 18.14
N ILE A 6 -9.69 17.77 17.26
CA ILE A 6 -8.94 17.07 16.20
C ILE A 6 -8.92 17.98 14.96
N ASP A 7 -7.75 18.12 14.34
CA ASP A 7 -7.61 18.90 13.12
C ASP A 7 -8.33 18.20 11.95
N PRO A 8 -9.17 18.92 11.18
CA PRO A 8 -9.87 18.32 10.04
C PRO A 8 -8.90 17.95 8.92
N LEU A 9 -9.29 16.98 8.09
CA LEU A 9 -8.58 16.69 6.85
C LEU A 9 -8.93 17.76 5.79
N THR A 10 -7.94 18.13 4.99
CA THR A 10 -8.06 19.17 3.97
C THR A 10 -8.24 18.61 2.57
N ARG A 11 -7.79 17.37 2.33
CA ARG A 11 -7.89 16.71 1.04
C ARG A 11 -9.33 16.31 0.71
N THR A 12 -9.70 16.48 -0.56
CA THR A 12 -10.99 16.04 -1.11
C THR A 12 -10.81 14.79 -1.98
N ASN A 13 -11.86 13.97 -2.08
CA ASN A 13 -11.94 12.87 -3.02
C ASN A 13 -12.26 13.37 -4.45
N SER A 14 -12.38 12.43 -5.41
CA SER A 14 -12.75 12.72 -6.80
C SER A 14 -14.08 13.47 -6.95
N ASP A 15 -14.99 13.32 -5.98
CA ASP A 15 -16.32 13.96 -5.97
C ASP A 15 -16.31 15.33 -5.29
N GLY A 16 -15.12 15.85 -4.92
CA GLY A 16 -14.96 17.12 -4.21
C GLY A 16 -15.35 17.09 -2.73
N LYS A 17 -15.67 15.91 -2.16
CA LYS A 17 -15.97 15.79 -0.73
C LYS A 17 -14.68 15.61 0.08
N PRO A 18 -14.56 16.29 1.24
CA PRO A 18 -13.38 16.13 2.09
C PRO A 18 -13.28 14.68 2.59
N TYR A 19 -12.05 14.17 2.68
CA TYR A 19 -11.79 12.89 3.34
C TYR A 19 -12.24 12.95 4.80
N GLN A 20 -12.75 11.84 5.29
CA GLN A 20 -13.17 11.69 6.68
C GLN A 20 -12.48 10.47 7.29
N ARG A 21 -11.94 10.64 8.49
CA ARG A 21 -11.44 9.51 9.27
C ARG A 21 -12.61 8.64 9.71
N THR A 22 -12.37 7.37 9.93
CA THR A 22 -13.41 6.51 10.53
C THR A 22 -13.67 6.93 11.98
N PRO A 23 -14.89 6.79 12.50
CA PRO A 23 -15.18 7.12 13.89
C PRO A 23 -14.27 6.41 14.89
N GLN A 24 -13.83 5.20 14.58
CA GLN A 24 -12.87 4.44 15.39
C GLN A 24 -11.51 5.15 15.47
N VAL A 25 -10.97 5.63 14.33
CA VAL A 25 -9.69 6.36 14.31
C VAL A 25 -9.82 7.68 15.06
N GLU A 26 -10.92 8.41 14.93
CA GLU A 26 -11.14 9.64 15.67
C GLU A 26 -11.21 9.40 17.17
N SER A 27 -11.91 8.35 17.60
CA SER A 27 -11.95 7.95 19.01
C SER A 27 -10.56 7.61 19.55
N GLN A 28 -9.76 6.86 18.78
CA GLN A 28 -8.38 6.54 19.16
C GLN A 28 -7.48 7.75 19.23
N ILE A 29 -7.65 8.74 18.36
CA ILE A 29 -6.90 10.00 18.41
C ILE A 29 -7.24 10.76 19.70
N VAL A 30 -8.52 10.86 20.06
CA VAL A 30 -8.93 11.52 21.31
C VAL A 30 -8.36 10.81 22.52
N GLU A 31 -8.41 9.50 22.55
CA GLU A 31 -7.85 8.66 23.59
C GLU A 31 -6.32 8.89 23.71
N ALA A 32 -5.60 8.76 22.60
CA ALA A 32 -4.15 8.93 22.57
C ALA A 32 -3.69 10.33 23.04
N LEU A 33 -4.48 11.38 22.73
CA LEU A 33 -4.20 12.73 23.16
C LEU A 33 -4.52 12.99 24.65
N ALA A 34 -5.31 12.13 25.28
CA ALA A 34 -5.64 12.20 26.70
C ALA A 34 -4.64 11.44 27.59
N LEU A 35 -3.89 10.49 27.04
CA LEU A 35 -2.88 9.70 27.74
C LEU A 35 -1.64 10.55 28.08
N ASP A 36 -0.97 10.18 29.16
CA ASP A 36 0.36 10.67 29.43
C ASP A 36 1.41 9.98 28.53
N GLU A 37 2.66 10.45 28.56
CA GLU A 37 3.72 9.96 27.68
C GLU A 37 4.08 8.49 27.94
N SER A 38 4.00 8.03 29.20
CA SER A 38 4.30 6.65 29.59
C SER A 38 3.21 5.71 29.14
N GLU A 39 1.95 6.06 29.42
CA GLU A 39 0.78 5.30 29.01
C GLU A 39 0.68 5.17 27.48
N LEU A 40 0.96 6.28 26.77
CA LEU A 40 0.99 6.29 25.31
C LEU A 40 2.09 5.33 24.79
N ALA A 41 3.29 5.36 25.38
CA ALA A 41 4.39 4.49 24.98
C ALA A 41 4.04 3.00 25.15
N GLU A 42 3.44 2.62 26.29
CA GLU A 42 2.98 1.25 26.55
C GLU A 42 1.95 0.79 25.51
N ARG A 43 0.99 1.64 25.17
CA ARG A 43 -0.04 1.34 24.18
C ARG A 43 0.54 1.23 22.76
N LEU A 44 1.55 2.02 22.41
CA LEU A 44 2.24 1.95 21.13
C LEU A 44 3.08 0.68 20.96
N ASP A 45 3.45 0.01 22.05
CA ASP A 45 4.17 -1.27 22.01
C ASP A 45 3.27 -2.47 21.68
N ILE A 46 1.95 -2.31 21.74
CA ILE A 46 1.00 -3.32 21.30
C ILE A 46 1.14 -3.51 19.78
N ARG A 47 1.48 -4.73 19.36
CA ARG A 47 1.73 -5.08 17.95
C ARG A 47 0.56 -5.77 17.26
N ASP A 48 -0.23 -6.55 18.04
CA ASP A 48 -1.38 -7.26 17.49
C ASP A 48 -2.59 -6.32 17.46
N PHE A 49 -3.06 -6.04 16.26
CA PHE A 49 -4.22 -5.17 16.02
C PHE A 49 -5.53 -5.68 16.65
N ARG A 50 -5.58 -6.95 17.05
CA ARG A 50 -6.72 -7.56 17.76
C ARG A 50 -6.70 -7.30 19.25
N THR A 51 -5.57 -6.86 19.77
CA THR A 51 -5.41 -6.60 21.21
C THR A 51 -6.13 -5.30 21.57
N GLU A 52 -6.89 -5.35 22.65
CA GLU A 52 -7.52 -4.16 23.21
C GLU A 52 -6.45 -3.10 23.51
N GLY A 53 -6.73 -1.87 23.12
CA GLY A 53 -5.79 -0.78 23.30
C GLY A 53 -4.82 -0.56 22.14
N TYR A 54 -4.87 -1.35 21.08
CA TYR A 54 -4.08 -1.10 19.88
C TYR A 54 -4.53 0.20 19.19
N PHE A 55 -3.59 1.10 18.94
CA PHE A 55 -3.81 2.26 18.09
C PHE A 55 -3.50 1.95 16.65
N ARG A 56 -4.45 2.20 15.75
CA ARG A 56 -4.27 2.00 14.31
C ARG A 56 -3.19 2.91 13.73
N GLU A 57 -2.62 2.50 12.62
CA GLU A 57 -1.58 3.25 11.92
C GLU A 57 -2.05 4.65 11.50
N GLU A 58 -3.32 4.79 11.14
CA GLU A 58 -3.95 6.07 10.83
C GLU A 58 -3.89 7.05 12.02
N CYS A 59 -4.06 6.53 13.24
CA CYS A 59 -3.90 7.31 14.48
C CYS A 59 -2.43 7.74 14.67
N LEU A 60 -1.47 6.83 14.46
CA LEU A 60 -0.04 7.15 14.56
C LEU A 60 0.35 8.22 13.55
N VAL A 61 -0.14 8.17 12.32
CA VAL A 61 0.12 9.21 11.30
C VAL A 61 -0.38 10.57 11.80
N TYR A 62 -1.58 10.65 12.38
CA TYR A 62 -2.08 11.89 12.95
C TYR A 62 -1.15 12.42 14.05
N LEU A 63 -0.75 11.56 14.99
CA LEU A 63 0.14 11.94 16.10
C LEU A 63 1.51 12.43 15.61
N ILE A 64 2.09 11.77 14.59
CA ILE A 64 3.37 12.19 13.98
C ILE A 64 3.23 13.59 13.39
N ARG A 65 2.20 13.84 12.56
CA ARG A 65 1.98 15.14 11.93
C ARG A 65 1.77 16.23 12.96
N ARG A 66 0.97 15.98 13.99
CA ARG A 66 0.74 16.92 15.08
C ARG A 66 2.02 17.23 15.87
N CYS A 67 2.78 16.20 16.26
CA CYS A 67 4.06 16.41 16.95
C CYS A 67 5.06 17.16 16.06
N HIS A 68 5.04 16.92 14.75
CA HIS A 68 5.88 17.65 13.80
C HIS A 68 5.48 19.12 13.71
N GLN A 69 4.19 19.42 13.62
CA GLN A 69 3.66 20.79 13.64
C GLN A 69 3.99 21.54 14.95
N GLU A 70 3.98 20.83 16.08
CA GLU A 70 4.34 21.35 17.40
C GLU A 70 5.87 21.38 17.66
N ASN A 71 6.71 21.02 16.64
CA ASN A 71 8.17 20.93 16.74
C ASN A 71 8.70 19.99 17.84
N ARG A 72 7.94 18.94 18.22
CA ARG A 72 8.32 17.94 19.21
C ARG A 72 9.13 16.81 18.58
N LYS A 73 10.39 17.09 18.19
CA LYS A 73 11.24 16.20 17.39
C LYS A 73 11.44 14.81 18.01
N ASP A 74 11.65 14.73 19.31
CA ASP A 74 11.88 13.44 19.99
C ASP A 74 10.65 12.54 19.92
N GLN A 75 9.47 13.10 20.07
CA GLN A 75 8.21 12.34 19.92
C GLN A 75 7.95 11.94 18.47
N VAL A 76 8.24 12.81 17.50
CA VAL A 76 8.18 12.46 16.08
C VAL A 76 9.07 11.24 15.80
N ASN A 77 10.31 11.24 16.28
CA ASN A 77 11.23 10.12 16.07
C ASN A 77 10.72 8.83 16.69
N LYS A 78 10.25 8.87 17.96
CA LYS A 78 9.69 7.69 18.65
C LYS A 78 8.46 7.11 17.90
N LEU A 79 7.51 7.97 17.51
CA LEU A 79 6.30 7.55 16.79
C LEU A 79 6.63 7.01 15.40
N THR A 80 7.57 7.65 14.70
CA THR A 80 8.06 7.22 13.38
C THR A 80 8.70 5.85 13.47
N GLU A 81 9.56 5.62 14.46
CA GLU A 81 10.17 4.31 14.70
C GLU A 81 9.12 3.22 14.90
N LYS A 82 8.10 3.46 15.72
CA LYS A 82 6.99 2.53 15.96
C LYS A 82 6.21 2.22 14.67
N LEU A 83 5.93 3.24 13.87
CA LEU A 83 5.23 3.07 12.61
C LEU A 83 6.07 2.27 11.61
N ILE A 84 7.38 2.54 11.50
CA ILE A 84 8.31 1.75 10.67
C ILE A 84 8.32 0.30 11.12
N GLN A 85 8.46 0.01 12.41
CA GLN A 85 8.47 -1.36 12.95
C GLN A 85 7.21 -2.13 12.58
N ARG A 86 6.04 -1.48 12.49
CA ARG A 86 4.77 -2.12 12.12
C ARG A 86 4.67 -2.41 10.62
N CYS A 87 5.16 -1.50 9.77
CA CYS A 87 5.02 -1.63 8.33
C CYS A 87 6.24 -2.29 7.65
N ALA A 88 7.38 -2.40 8.34
CA ALA A 88 8.62 -2.90 7.73
C ALA A 88 8.47 -4.29 7.11
N ARG A 89 7.83 -5.22 7.82
CA ARG A 89 7.61 -6.57 7.29
C ARG A 89 6.75 -6.55 6.03
N HIS A 90 5.64 -5.81 6.05
CA HIS A 90 4.74 -5.70 4.90
C HIS A 90 5.45 -5.12 3.66
N ILE A 91 6.25 -4.06 3.84
CA ILE A 91 7.03 -3.46 2.75
C ILE A 91 8.08 -4.46 2.26
N ASN A 92 8.84 -5.06 3.19
CA ASN A 92 9.91 -5.98 2.83
C ASN A 92 9.37 -7.21 2.06
N ASP A 93 8.30 -7.83 2.55
CA ASP A 93 7.67 -8.96 1.89
C ASP A 93 7.22 -8.60 0.47
N ARG A 94 6.64 -7.40 0.30
CA ARG A 94 6.18 -6.91 -1.00
C ARG A 94 7.33 -6.62 -1.97
N VAL A 95 8.40 -5.98 -1.49
CA VAL A 95 9.56 -5.59 -2.31
C VAL A 95 10.37 -6.84 -2.70
N SER A 96 10.72 -7.69 -1.71
CA SER A 96 11.49 -8.92 -1.93
C SER A 96 10.81 -9.90 -2.88
N PHE A 97 9.49 -9.86 -2.90
CA PHE A 97 8.70 -10.69 -3.78
C PHE A 97 8.75 -10.24 -5.25
N SER A 98 8.90 -8.95 -5.49
CA SER A 98 8.71 -8.33 -6.81
C SER A 98 10.00 -7.94 -7.49
N LEU A 99 11.12 -7.85 -6.76
CA LEU A 99 12.39 -7.34 -7.25
C LEU A 99 13.51 -8.36 -7.06
N ASP A 100 14.54 -8.24 -7.88
CA ASP A 100 15.79 -8.95 -7.68
C ASP A 100 16.41 -8.55 -6.32
N PRO A 101 17.02 -9.50 -5.57
CA PRO A 101 17.63 -9.25 -4.27
C PRO A 101 18.57 -8.05 -4.21
N ILE A 102 19.25 -7.74 -5.30
CA ILE A 102 20.19 -6.60 -5.40
C ILE A 102 19.49 -5.24 -5.19
N TYR A 103 18.20 -5.13 -5.53
CA TYR A 103 17.42 -3.88 -5.43
C TYR A 103 16.56 -3.78 -4.17
N VAL A 104 16.39 -4.89 -3.42
CA VAL A 104 15.42 -4.97 -2.31
C VAL A 104 15.70 -3.93 -1.24
N ASP A 105 16.94 -3.85 -0.76
CA ASP A 105 17.30 -2.95 0.34
C ASP A 105 17.17 -1.48 -0.04
N ASP A 106 17.55 -1.11 -1.25
CA ASP A 106 17.48 0.27 -1.72
C ASP A 106 16.03 0.67 -1.98
N CYS A 107 15.24 -0.21 -2.60
CA CYS A 107 13.83 0.02 -2.80
C CYS A 107 13.07 0.15 -1.47
N PHE A 108 13.36 -0.72 -0.50
CA PHE A 108 12.78 -0.65 0.84
C PHE A 108 13.05 0.71 1.50
N ARG A 109 14.32 1.15 1.51
CA ARG A 109 14.70 2.46 2.08
C ARG A 109 13.99 3.61 1.39
N GLU A 110 13.87 3.54 0.07
CA GLU A 110 13.21 4.57 -0.72
C GLU A 110 11.69 4.62 -0.48
N VAL A 111 11.03 3.47 -0.31
CA VAL A 111 9.61 3.39 0.09
C VAL A 111 9.41 4.07 1.45
N ILE A 112 10.26 3.75 2.44
CA ILE A 112 10.21 4.39 3.77
C ILE A 112 10.42 5.90 3.64
N ALA A 113 11.45 6.33 2.92
CA ALA A 113 11.75 7.76 2.74
C ALA A 113 10.59 8.51 2.07
N ALA A 114 10.00 7.93 1.01
CA ALA A 114 8.87 8.52 0.31
C ALA A 114 7.61 8.60 1.19
N ALA A 115 7.34 7.54 1.96
CA ALA A 115 6.21 7.49 2.88
C ALA A 115 6.33 8.58 3.96
N PHE A 116 7.48 8.64 4.65
CA PHE A 116 7.67 9.65 5.70
C PHE A 116 7.81 11.06 5.15
N GLY A 117 8.38 11.24 3.96
CA GLY A 117 8.36 12.52 3.26
C GLY A 117 6.93 13.07 3.10
N GLN A 118 5.98 12.21 2.69
CA GLN A 118 4.58 12.62 2.58
C GLN A 118 3.86 12.83 3.92
N ILE A 119 4.19 12.04 4.95
CA ILE A 119 3.62 12.22 6.29
C ILE A 119 4.06 13.55 6.90
N LEU A 120 5.35 13.90 6.78
CA LEU A 120 5.95 15.07 7.39
C LEU A 120 5.75 16.36 6.58
N ASP A 121 5.34 16.24 5.32
CA ASP A 121 4.97 17.39 4.50
C ASP A 121 3.61 17.94 4.96
N LEU A 122 3.65 19.02 5.75
CA LEU A 122 2.47 19.69 6.28
C LEU A 122 1.85 20.67 5.27
N ASP A 123 2.61 21.12 4.29
CA ASP A 123 2.17 22.06 3.27
C ASP A 123 1.31 21.38 2.20
N SER A 124 1.48 20.09 2.03
CA SER A 124 0.66 19.27 1.17
C SER A 124 -0.37 18.43 1.95
N ASN A 125 -1.46 18.12 1.28
CA ASN A 125 -2.51 17.24 1.84
C ASN A 125 -2.27 15.74 1.53
N GLN A 126 -1.06 15.37 1.12
CA GLN A 126 -0.74 13.99 0.74
C GLN A 126 -0.81 13.03 1.92
N GLY A 127 -0.38 13.48 3.11
CA GLY A 127 -0.51 12.72 4.35
C GLY A 127 -1.93 12.55 4.88
N ASP A 128 -2.92 13.23 4.32
CA ASP A 128 -4.31 13.12 4.75
C ASP A 128 -4.90 11.75 4.40
N PHE A 129 -4.58 11.22 3.22
CA PHE A 129 -5.07 9.91 2.83
C PHE A 129 -4.49 8.78 3.70
N ALA A 130 -3.25 8.93 4.20
CA ALA A 130 -2.66 8.01 5.15
C ALA A 130 -3.43 7.94 6.49
N GLN A 131 -4.16 9.00 6.88
CA GLN A 131 -5.00 9.03 8.07
C GLN A 131 -6.40 8.43 7.86
N VAL A 132 -6.73 8.02 6.64
CA VAL A 132 -8.03 7.41 6.29
C VAL A 132 -7.87 5.94 5.94
N ARG A 133 -6.83 5.60 5.16
CA ARG A 133 -6.53 4.24 4.68
C ARG A 133 -5.02 4.04 4.57
N PHE A 134 -4.37 3.85 5.71
CA PHE A 134 -2.91 3.78 5.81
C PHE A 134 -2.32 2.70 4.88
N TRP A 135 -2.79 1.48 4.96
CA TRP A 135 -2.21 0.36 4.19
C TRP A 135 -2.36 0.54 2.68
N LEU A 136 -3.52 1.00 2.22
CA LEU A 136 -3.74 1.28 0.80
C LEU A 136 -2.85 2.42 0.30
N TRP A 137 -2.67 3.46 1.12
CA TRP A 137 -1.76 4.56 0.82
C TRP A 137 -0.30 4.09 0.75
N LEU A 138 0.13 3.26 1.71
CA LEU A 138 1.48 2.71 1.76
C LEU A 138 1.75 1.80 0.54
N ASP A 139 0.81 0.95 0.19
CA ASP A 139 0.88 0.08 -0.99
C ASP A 139 1.02 0.88 -2.29
N ARG A 140 0.34 2.00 -2.39
CA ARG A 140 0.45 2.90 -3.54
C ARG A 140 1.85 3.52 -3.64
N ILE A 141 2.41 3.98 -2.52
CA ILE A 141 3.80 4.49 -2.48
C ILE A 141 4.77 3.40 -2.87
N ALA A 142 4.66 2.22 -2.26
CA ALA A 142 5.52 1.09 -2.57
C ALA A 142 5.46 0.75 -4.06
N SER A 143 4.27 0.65 -4.66
CA SER A 143 4.09 0.37 -6.09
C SER A 143 4.73 1.42 -6.99
N ASN A 144 4.62 2.71 -6.63
CA ASN A 144 5.21 3.81 -7.39
C ASN A 144 6.75 3.77 -7.34
N VAL A 145 7.32 3.47 -6.16
CA VAL A 145 8.77 3.32 -6.00
C VAL A 145 9.26 2.10 -6.76
N MET A 146 8.64 0.93 -6.54
CA MET A 146 8.99 -0.33 -7.21
C MET A 146 8.94 -0.22 -8.74
N GLY A 147 8.02 0.60 -9.29
CA GLY A 147 7.91 0.83 -10.72
C GLY A 147 9.21 1.32 -11.37
N ARG A 148 9.99 2.13 -10.65
CA ARG A 148 11.31 2.60 -11.11
C ARG A 148 12.35 1.48 -11.11
N TYR A 149 12.37 0.66 -10.07
CA TYR A 149 13.28 -0.48 -9.96
C TYR A 149 12.95 -1.58 -10.96
N TRP A 150 11.69 -1.83 -11.28
CA TRP A 150 11.31 -2.75 -12.36
C TRP A 150 11.79 -2.29 -13.72
N LYS A 151 11.77 -0.97 -13.98
CA LYS A 151 12.31 -0.43 -15.22
C LYS A 151 13.83 -0.64 -15.28
N GLN A 152 14.55 -0.31 -14.23
CA GLN A 152 15.98 -0.51 -14.11
C GLN A 152 16.35 -1.99 -14.27
N GLN A 153 15.73 -2.88 -13.53
CA GLN A 153 15.95 -4.32 -13.61
C GLN A 153 15.75 -4.86 -15.04
N ARG A 154 14.75 -4.34 -15.75
CA ARG A 154 14.51 -4.72 -17.15
C ARG A 154 15.59 -4.18 -18.09
N GLU A 155 16.08 -2.97 -17.87
CA GLU A 155 17.18 -2.38 -18.64
C GLU A 155 18.49 -3.14 -18.39
N ASP A 156 18.77 -3.52 -17.15
CA ASP A 156 19.94 -4.33 -16.80
C ASP A 156 19.87 -5.72 -17.44
N TRP A 157 18.73 -6.38 -17.43
CA TRP A 157 18.52 -7.66 -18.12
C TRP A 157 18.62 -7.54 -19.65
N ALA A 158 18.14 -6.45 -20.24
CA ALA A 158 18.29 -6.23 -21.69
C ALA A 158 19.76 -6.00 -22.08
N THR A 159 20.56 -5.45 -21.18
CA THR A 159 22.00 -5.25 -21.41
C THR A 159 22.79 -6.57 -21.26
N ASP A 160 22.39 -7.42 -20.31
CA ASP A 160 23.00 -8.75 -20.11
C ASP A 160 22.56 -9.76 -21.18
N SER A 161 21.39 -9.56 -21.82
CA SER A 161 20.81 -10.51 -22.78
C SER A 161 21.35 -10.40 -24.20
N ILE A 162 22.45 -9.69 -24.44
CA ILE A 162 23.14 -9.72 -25.75
C ILE A 162 23.71 -11.13 -26.05
N ASP A 163 23.74 -12.03 -25.02
CA ASP A 163 24.28 -13.39 -25.15
C ASP A 163 23.40 -14.54 -24.63
N CYS A 164 22.10 -14.36 -24.35
CA CYS A 164 21.27 -15.44 -23.78
C CYS A 164 19.96 -15.67 -24.53
N ASP A 165 19.69 -16.96 -24.81
CA ASP A 165 18.56 -17.54 -25.54
C ASP A 165 17.17 -17.18 -24.97
N GLU A 166 16.20 -16.99 -25.87
CA GLU A 166 14.80 -16.58 -25.61
C GLU A 166 13.99 -17.52 -24.66
N ASP A 167 14.50 -18.71 -24.36
CA ASP A 167 13.80 -19.74 -23.56
C ASP A 167 13.86 -19.51 -22.04
N GLU A 168 14.80 -18.71 -21.52
CA GLU A 168 14.92 -18.42 -20.07
C GLU A 168 13.91 -17.37 -19.56
N ASP A 169 13.40 -16.50 -20.42
CA ASP A 169 12.50 -15.40 -20.03
C ASP A 169 11.09 -15.90 -19.67
N GLU A 170 10.62 -16.99 -20.30
CA GLU A 170 9.33 -17.63 -19.94
C GLU A 170 9.38 -18.31 -18.57
N GLY A 171 10.50 -18.90 -18.20
CA GLY A 171 10.68 -19.57 -16.91
C GLY A 171 10.68 -18.59 -15.73
N ARG A 172 11.36 -17.45 -15.88
CA ARG A 172 11.43 -16.38 -14.87
C ARG A 172 10.09 -15.66 -14.70
N SER A 173 9.40 -15.38 -15.78
CA SER A 173 8.04 -14.82 -15.74
C SER A 173 7.05 -15.76 -15.06
N ARG A 174 7.20 -17.08 -15.24
CA ARG A 174 6.36 -18.10 -14.58
C ARG A 174 6.64 -18.19 -13.08
N ALA A 175 7.91 -18.16 -12.67
CA ALA A 175 8.31 -18.17 -11.26
C ALA A 175 7.84 -16.90 -10.52
N LEU A 176 7.92 -15.73 -11.17
CA LEU A 176 7.40 -14.47 -10.64
C LEU A 176 5.88 -14.51 -10.48
N ARG A 177 5.15 -15.06 -11.47
CA ARG A 177 3.69 -15.24 -11.41
C ARG A 177 3.29 -16.19 -10.28
N GLN A 178 4.00 -17.31 -10.13
CA GLN A 178 3.73 -18.29 -9.08
C GLN A 178 3.97 -17.71 -7.69
N LYS A 179 5.02 -16.94 -7.51
CA LYS A 179 5.27 -16.20 -6.26
C LYS A 179 4.20 -15.13 -5.99
N LEU A 180 3.73 -14.37 -6.99
CA LEU A 180 2.62 -13.41 -6.84
C LEU A 180 1.32 -14.10 -6.39
N GLU A 181 1.04 -15.28 -6.89
CA GLU A 181 -0.11 -16.08 -6.44
C GLU A 181 0.02 -16.51 -4.97
N GLU A 182 1.21 -16.89 -4.56
CA GLU A 182 1.48 -17.32 -3.19
C GLU A 182 1.33 -16.16 -2.17
N VAL A 183 1.79 -14.94 -2.50
CA VAL A 183 1.67 -13.76 -1.63
C VAL A 183 0.25 -13.20 -1.58
N VAL A 184 -0.45 -13.16 -2.71
CA VAL A 184 -1.88 -12.80 -2.70
C VAL A 184 -2.68 -13.79 -1.84
N SER A 185 -2.27 -15.07 -1.79
CA SER A 185 -2.88 -16.07 -0.91
C SER A 185 -2.47 -15.96 0.56
N GLN A 186 -1.32 -15.33 0.85
CA GLN A 186 -0.74 -15.20 2.20
C GLN A 186 -0.86 -13.79 2.81
N SER A 187 -1.18 -12.75 2.01
CA SER A 187 -1.26 -11.38 2.53
C SER A 187 -2.52 -11.19 3.36
N THR A 188 -2.39 -11.46 4.64
CA THR A 188 -3.35 -11.10 5.68
C THR A 188 -3.18 -9.63 6.06
N SER A 189 -3.59 -8.71 5.17
CA SER A 189 -3.93 -7.36 5.63
C SER A 189 -5.16 -7.47 6.53
N PRO A 190 -5.20 -6.79 7.69
CA PRO A 190 -6.32 -6.88 8.64
C PRO A 190 -7.69 -6.52 8.07
N ASP A 191 -7.73 -5.81 6.95
CA ASP A 191 -8.97 -5.40 6.26
C ASP A 191 -9.41 -6.40 5.15
N TRP A 192 -8.63 -7.46 4.92
CA TRP A 192 -9.01 -8.51 3.98
C TRP A 192 -9.91 -9.51 4.68
N ASN A 193 -11.21 -9.32 4.58
CA ASN A 193 -12.16 -10.36 4.96
C ASN A 193 -11.85 -11.64 4.16
N SER A 194 -11.90 -12.79 4.83
CA SER A 194 -11.72 -14.11 4.23
C SER A 194 -12.53 -14.34 2.94
N VAL A 195 -13.67 -13.68 2.83
CA VAL A 195 -14.55 -13.63 1.66
C VAL A 195 -13.84 -13.06 0.43
N THR A 196 -12.99 -12.04 0.59
CA THR A 196 -12.30 -11.42 -0.56
C THR A 196 -11.24 -12.35 -1.15
N ALA A 197 -10.51 -13.11 -0.31
CA ALA A 197 -9.48 -14.04 -0.77
C ALA A 197 -10.08 -15.22 -1.55
N GLU A 198 -11.20 -15.79 -1.08
CA GLU A 198 -11.90 -16.86 -1.79
C GLU A 198 -12.48 -16.38 -3.13
N THR A 199 -13.05 -15.18 -3.14
CA THR A 199 -13.65 -14.60 -4.34
C THR A 199 -12.60 -14.34 -5.42
N LEU A 200 -11.41 -13.86 -5.03
CA LEU A 200 -10.30 -13.64 -5.96
C LEU A 200 -9.73 -14.95 -6.55
N ARG A 201 -9.91 -16.09 -5.90
CA ARG A 201 -9.53 -17.40 -6.45
C ARG A 201 -10.35 -17.82 -7.68
N LEU A 202 -11.51 -17.22 -7.88
CA LEU A 202 -12.34 -17.45 -9.07
C LEU A 202 -11.77 -16.81 -10.34
N LEU A 203 -10.87 -15.84 -10.17
CA LEU A 203 -10.24 -15.14 -11.26
C LEU A 203 -9.02 -15.90 -11.77
N SER A 204 -8.80 -15.86 -13.09
CA SER A 204 -7.53 -16.31 -13.65
C SER A 204 -6.37 -15.48 -13.09
N PRO A 205 -5.13 -15.99 -13.11
CA PRO A 205 -3.98 -15.27 -12.58
C PRO A 205 -3.83 -13.84 -13.13
N ASN A 206 -3.98 -13.69 -14.45
CA ASN A 206 -3.86 -12.38 -15.11
C ASN A 206 -5.03 -11.44 -14.75
N GLU A 207 -6.26 -11.96 -14.72
CA GLU A 207 -7.45 -11.19 -14.32
C GLU A 207 -7.32 -10.72 -12.88
N ARG A 208 -6.92 -11.62 -11.97
CA ARG A 208 -6.73 -11.32 -10.55
C ARG A 208 -5.70 -10.21 -10.34
N GLN A 209 -4.55 -10.34 -10.97
CA GLN A 209 -3.47 -9.39 -10.84
C GLN A 209 -3.83 -8.04 -11.47
N ALA A 210 -4.44 -8.01 -12.66
CA ALA A 210 -4.92 -6.78 -13.28
C ALA A 210 -6.00 -6.09 -12.42
N PHE A 211 -6.90 -6.87 -11.83
CA PHE A 211 -7.94 -6.38 -10.93
C PHE A 211 -7.33 -5.75 -9.66
N LEU A 212 -6.35 -6.42 -9.04
CA LEU A 212 -5.67 -5.90 -7.86
C LEU A 212 -4.89 -4.62 -8.17
N LEU A 213 -4.15 -4.58 -9.27
CA LEU A 213 -3.43 -3.39 -9.70
C LEU A 213 -4.38 -2.21 -9.97
N ARG A 214 -5.55 -2.48 -10.57
CA ARG A 214 -6.52 -1.43 -10.90
C ARG A 214 -7.26 -0.90 -9.68
N HIS A 215 -7.81 -1.78 -8.84
CA HIS A 215 -8.76 -1.42 -7.80
C HIS A 215 -8.12 -1.21 -6.42
N TYR A 216 -6.97 -1.82 -6.16
CA TYR A 216 -6.27 -1.70 -4.87
C TYR A 216 -5.00 -0.86 -4.95
N ALA A 217 -4.21 -1.00 -6.01
CA ALA A 217 -3.04 -0.16 -6.22
C ALA A 217 -3.36 1.11 -7.02
N GLU A 218 -4.58 1.26 -7.52
CA GLU A 218 -5.08 2.40 -8.31
C GLU A 218 -4.25 2.71 -9.56
N TRP A 219 -3.61 1.69 -10.14
CA TRP A 219 -2.81 1.88 -11.34
C TRP A 219 -3.70 2.25 -12.52
N GLU A 220 -3.18 3.13 -13.37
CA GLU A 220 -3.81 3.42 -14.66
C GLU A 220 -3.61 2.27 -15.64
N ILE A 221 -4.60 2.03 -16.50
CA ILE A 221 -4.48 1.01 -17.54
C ILE A 221 -3.41 1.42 -18.55
N GLU A 222 -3.41 2.70 -18.94
CA GLU A 222 -2.44 3.33 -19.86
C GLU A 222 -2.19 4.78 -19.46
N ASN A 223 -1.00 5.30 -19.73
CA ASN A 223 -0.66 6.70 -19.51
C ASN A 223 0.32 7.16 -20.60
N GLN A 224 0.20 8.42 -21.03
CA GLN A 224 1.09 9.01 -22.06
C GLN A 224 2.50 9.24 -21.53
N ASN A 225 2.67 9.49 -20.24
CA ASN A 225 3.99 9.64 -19.62
C ASN A 225 4.70 8.27 -19.56
N PRO A 226 5.85 8.09 -20.25
CA PRO A 226 6.56 6.81 -20.27
C PRO A 226 7.16 6.41 -18.92
N GLU A 227 7.35 7.35 -18.00
CA GLU A 227 7.91 7.10 -16.68
C GLU A 227 6.88 6.51 -15.69
N ILE A 228 5.58 6.67 -15.98
CA ILE A 228 4.52 6.12 -15.13
C ILE A 228 4.30 4.67 -15.50
N MET A 229 4.52 3.76 -14.53
CA MET A 229 4.18 2.35 -14.71
C MET A 229 2.65 2.20 -14.78
N THR A 230 2.18 1.52 -15.83
CA THR A 230 0.75 1.24 -16.06
C THR A 230 0.51 -0.26 -16.14
N ILE A 231 -0.73 -0.69 -15.98
CA ILE A 231 -1.10 -2.10 -16.07
C ILE A 231 -0.72 -2.68 -17.45
N SER A 232 -0.92 -1.90 -18.53
CA SER A 232 -0.56 -2.33 -19.89
C SER A 232 0.95 -2.55 -20.04
N ARG A 233 1.77 -1.67 -19.46
CA ARG A 233 3.23 -1.81 -19.47
C ARG A 233 3.70 -2.97 -18.61
N TYR A 234 3.12 -3.13 -17.44
CA TYR A 234 3.43 -4.22 -16.52
C TYR A 234 3.24 -5.61 -17.16
N PHE A 235 2.11 -5.82 -17.83
CA PHE A 235 1.82 -7.09 -18.51
C PHE A 235 2.39 -7.18 -19.93
N ASN A 236 2.99 -6.11 -20.44
CA ASN A 236 3.38 -6.00 -21.84
C ASN A 236 2.23 -6.38 -22.80
N ARG A 237 1.03 -5.86 -22.52
CA ARG A 237 -0.21 -6.12 -23.27
C ARG A 237 -0.91 -4.82 -23.63
N SER A 238 -1.72 -4.87 -24.70
CA SER A 238 -2.52 -3.71 -25.09
C SER A 238 -3.53 -3.32 -23.99
N SER A 239 -3.86 -2.04 -23.90
CA SER A 239 -4.89 -1.53 -22.99
C SER A 239 -6.26 -2.20 -23.24
N ARG A 240 -6.53 -2.62 -24.49
CA ARG A 240 -7.73 -3.40 -24.84
C ARG A 240 -7.75 -4.76 -24.13
N THR A 241 -6.61 -5.46 -24.09
CA THR A 241 -6.48 -6.76 -23.40
C THR A 241 -6.69 -6.60 -21.90
N ILE A 242 -6.11 -5.55 -21.31
CA ILE A 242 -6.27 -5.27 -19.87
C ILE A 242 -7.73 -4.95 -19.53
N ARG A 243 -8.40 -4.12 -20.33
CA ARG A 243 -9.83 -3.82 -20.14
C ARG A 243 -10.70 -5.08 -20.26
N TYR A 244 -10.38 -5.96 -21.18
CA TYR A 244 -11.07 -7.26 -21.29
C TYR A 244 -10.92 -8.10 -20.02
N TRP A 245 -9.69 -8.20 -19.46
CA TRP A 245 -9.47 -8.94 -18.21
C TRP A 245 -10.21 -8.33 -17.03
N LEU A 246 -10.22 -7.00 -16.90
CA LEU A 246 -10.93 -6.30 -15.83
C LEU A 246 -12.44 -6.53 -15.93
N THR A 247 -13.03 -6.37 -17.10
CA THR A 247 -14.46 -6.64 -17.32
C THR A 247 -14.81 -8.10 -17.05
N SER A 248 -13.97 -9.05 -17.48
CA SER A 248 -14.15 -10.48 -17.19
C SER A 248 -14.09 -10.75 -15.68
N ALA A 249 -13.15 -10.15 -14.98
CA ALA A 249 -13.01 -10.27 -13.53
C ALA A 249 -14.24 -9.71 -12.80
N GLU A 250 -14.68 -8.50 -13.14
CA GLU A 250 -15.86 -7.86 -12.56
C GLU A 250 -17.13 -8.71 -12.75
N ASN A 251 -17.34 -9.24 -13.94
CA ASN A 251 -18.47 -10.12 -14.23
C ASN A 251 -18.45 -11.41 -13.40
N LYS A 252 -17.26 -12.04 -13.24
CA LYS A 252 -17.12 -13.24 -12.42
C LYS A 252 -17.41 -12.95 -10.94
N LEU A 253 -16.94 -11.81 -10.43
CA LEU A 253 -17.16 -11.41 -9.05
C LEU A 253 -18.63 -11.04 -8.79
N GLN A 254 -19.30 -10.35 -9.73
CA GLN A 254 -20.72 -10.03 -9.63
C GLN A 254 -21.60 -11.27 -9.63
N ASN A 255 -21.29 -12.23 -10.51
CA ASN A 255 -22.04 -13.49 -10.59
C ASN A 255 -21.88 -14.36 -9.34
N TRP A 256 -20.75 -14.27 -8.64
CA TRP A 256 -20.56 -14.99 -7.39
C TRP A 256 -21.43 -14.44 -6.25
N ASN A 257 -21.55 -13.10 -6.13
CA ASN A 257 -22.44 -12.47 -5.14
C ASN A 257 -23.91 -12.78 -5.37
N GLY A 258 -24.30 -13.20 -6.57
CA GLY A 258 -25.67 -13.61 -6.90
C GLY A 258 -26.04 -15.06 -6.51
N GLY A 259 -25.07 -15.89 -6.16
CA GLY A 259 -25.27 -17.32 -5.85
C GLY A 259 -25.43 -17.67 -4.38
N GLN A 260 -25.27 -16.74 -3.46
CA GLN A 260 -25.53 -16.93 -2.04
C GLN A 260 -26.86 -16.26 -1.64
N ARG A 261 -27.96 -16.88 -1.99
CA ARG A 261 -29.28 -16.68 -1.39
C ARG A 261 -29.81 -17.99 -0.87
#